data_8b8f538d27b90eeea65a61cd25e1156c
#
_entry.id   8b8f538d27b90eeea65a61cd25e1156c
#
_cell.length_a   1.000
_cell.length_b   1.000
_cell.length_c   1.000
_cell.angle_alpha   90.00
_cell.angle_beta   90.00
_cell.angle_gamma   90.00
#
_symmetry.space_group_name_H-M   'P 1'
#
loop_
_entity.id
_entity.type
_entity.pdbx_description
1 polymer ?
#
loop_
_entity_poly.entity_id
_entity_poly.type
_entity_poly.pdbx_seq_one_letter_code
_entity_poly.pdbx_strand_id
1 'polypeptide(L)'
;MEAAAASSVGAGIGPQLRPFLGLRFRHGQRPVRPASRRLCGSLGTSARGAIVASSNKSKQLGELEAEAVGGSALEPERSSPREVREEMARCFDLVRRLGRGAVYLGSSRVPPTHPHFLQTTELAREIARLLDCTTWTGAGPGLMDAAIQGALEAGKPIGGFKIAKEAGEWTSSNFHPYLPPETYLTCRFFSARKHGLVDAAVRSNHTDRTVVVALPGGIGTLDELFETMALIQLERIGSALPVPFLLLNYDSYYSKLLEFLNDCQEWGTVSPGEVASLWKVCDGNQEALEYLAEFYNVPTAQRNYQISPQLKQRITSYATG
;
A
#
# COMPACT_ATOMS: atom_id res chain seq x y z
N MET A 1 -59.30 -0.63 -44.32
CA MET A 1 -58.29 -0.25 -45.32
C MET A 1 -57.11 0.25 -44.46
N GLU A 2 -56.19 -0.63 -44.17
CA GLU A 2 -54.83 -0.77 -44.73
C GLU A 2 -53.90 0.38 -44.20
N ALA A 3 -52.73 0.21 -43.66
CA ALA A 3 -51.81 -0.93 -43.74
C ALA A 3 -50.83 -0.86 -42.56
N ALA A 4 -50.32 -1.98 -42.18
CA ALA A 4 -49.24 -2.20 -41.24
C ALA A 4 -47.90 -1.78 -41.89
N ALA A 5 -46.98 -1.21 -41.09
CA ALA A 5 -45.57 -1.19 -41.41
C ALA A 5 -44.77 -1.51 -40.15
N ALA A 6 -44.21 -2.68 -40.09
CA ALA A 6 -43.21 -3.14 -39.14
C ALA A 6 -41.88 -2.44 -39.45
N SER A 7 -41.20 -1.95 -38.44
CA SER A 7 -39.81 -1.55 -38.55
C SER A 7 -38.98 -2.17 -37.44
N SER A 8 -37.94 -2.85 -37.87
CA SER A 8 -37.02 -3.74 -37.21
C SER A 8 -36.26 -3.12 -36.05
N VAL A 9 -36.16 -3.87 -34.97
CA VAL A 9 -35.29 -3.68 -33.80
C VAL A 9 -33.84 -3.96 -34.21
N GLY A 10 -33.01 -2.94 -34.23
CA GLY A 10 -31.56 -3.05 -34.27
C GLY A 10 -31.00 -3.34 -32.88
N ALA A 11 -30.58 -4.57 -32.68
CA ALA A 11 -29.82 -4.96 -31.48
C ALA A 11 -28.42 -4.35 -31.52
N GLY A 12 -28.15 -3.39 -30.69
CA GLY A 12 -26.82 -2.87 -30.40
C GLY A 12 -26.05 -3.87 -29.53
N ILE A 13 -24.99 -4.42 -30.12
CA ILE A 13 -24.05 -5.30 -29.42
C ILE A 13 -23.16 -4.44 -28.56
N GLY A 14 -23.37 -4.45 -27.24
CA GLY A 14 -22.44 -3.91 -26.24
C GLY A 14 -21.18 -4.77 -26.13
N PRO A 15 -20.02 -4.21 -25.76
CA PRO A 15 -18.79 -4.99 -25.66
C PRO A 15 -18.90 -5.98 -24.50
N GLN A 16 -18.88 -7.25 -24.81
CA GLN A 16 -18.75 -8.33 -23.85
C GLN A 16 -17.34 -8.30 -23.27
N LEU A 17 -17.25 -8.02 -21.97
CA LEU A 17 -16.07 -8.31 -21.15
C LEU A 17 -15.87 -9.83 -21.14
N ARG A 18 -14.84 -10.29 -21.83
CA ARG A 18 -14.41 -11.70 -21.79
C ARG A 18 -13.86 -12.01 -20.39
N PRO A 19 -14.28 -13.10 -19.74
CA PRO A 19 -13.63 -13.58 -18.52
C PRO A 19 -12.22 -14.07 -18.89
N PHE A 20 -11.23 -13.64 -18.12
CA PHE A 20 -9.86 -14.11 -18.22
C PHE A 20 -9.83 -15.62 -17.96
N LEU A 21 -9.64 -16.38 -19.01
CA LEU A 21 -9.34 -17.81 -18.95
C LEU A 21 -7.91 -18.00 -18.47
N GLY A 22 -7.77 -18.73 -17.37
CA GLY A 22 -6.50 -19.04 -16.75
C GLY A 22 -5.46 -19.62 -17.70
N LEU A 23 -4.31 -18.99 -17.75
CA LEU A 23 -3.10 -19.54 -18.34
C LEU A 23 -2.62 -20.73 -17.49
N ARG A 24 -2.96 -21.93 -17.91
CA ARG A 24 -2.33 -23.16 -17.39
C ARG A 24 -0.89 -23.20 -17.88
N PHE A 25 0.05 -22.96 -16.99
CA PHE A 25 1.47 -23.25 -17.23
C PHE A 25 1.65 -24.77 -17.40
N ARG A 26 1.97 -25.21 -18.61
CA ARG A 26 2.50 -26.56 -18.86
C ARG A 26 3.94 -26.58 -18.38
N HIS A 27 4.23 -27.41 -17.38
CA HIS A 27 5.57 -27.80 -17.01
C HIS A 27 6.25 -28.54 -18.17
N GLY A 28 7.07 -27.82 -18.92
CA GLY A 28 8.04 -28.39 -19.84
C GLY A 28 9.35 -28.61 -19.12
N GLN A 29 9.63 -29.86 -18.75
CA GLN A 29 10.94 -30.26 -18.27
C GLN A 29 11.96 -30.12 -19.40
N ARG A 30 12.98 -29.28 -19.24
CA ARG A 30 14.19 -29.28 -20.06
C ARG A 30 15.28 -30.09 -19.35
N PRO A 31 16.00 -30.96 -20.09
CA PRO A 31 17.01 -31.83 -19.50
C PRO A 31 18.25 -31.04 -19.10
N VAL A 32 18.73 -31.30 -17.90
CA VAL A 32 19.99 -30.80 -17.33
C VAL A 32 21.16 -31.49 -18.04
N ARG A 33 22.05 -30.73 -18.67
CA ARG A 33 23.36 -31.20 -19.15
C ARG A 33 24.35 -31.13 -18.01
N PRO A 34 25.21 -32.18 -17.81
CA PRO A 34 26.23 -32.18 -16.77
C PRO A 34 27.43 -31.30 -17.14
N ALA A 35 27.81 -30.41 -16.22
CA ALA A 35 29.04 -29.64 -16.36
C ALA A 35 30.28 -30.49 -16.06
N SER A 36 31.22 -30.50 -17.00
CA SER A 36 32.51 -31.16 -16.93
C SER A 36 33.41 -30.54 -15.88
N ARG A 37 34.00 -31.44 -15.07
CA ARG A 37 35.15 -31.15 -14.17
C ARG A 37 36.33 -30.67 -14.96
N ARG A 38 36.97 -29.59 -14.56
CA ARG A 38 38.39 -29.35 -14.77
C ARG A 38 39.09 -29.22 -13.43
N LEU A 39 39.99 -30.15 -13.20
CA LEU A 39 41.06 -30.14 -12.22
C LEU A 39 42.20 -29.21 -12.68
N CYS A 40 42.76 -28.44 -11.77
CA CYS A 40 44.15 -28.00 -11.67
C CYS A 40 44.21 -27.05 -10.47
N GLY A 41 45.09 -27.15 -9.49
CA GLY A 41 46.40 -27.66 -9.32
C GLY A 41 46.96 -26.93 -8.13
N SER A 42 47.52 -27.65 -7.23
CA SER A 42 48.16 -27.28 -5.95
C SER A 42 49.37 -26.37 -6.10
N LEU A 43 49.63 -25.58 -5.03
CA LEU A 43 50.93 -25.18 -4.44
C LEU A 43 50.63 -24.05 -3.48
N GLY A 44 50.82 -24.04 -2.14
CA GLY A 44 51.93 -24.55 -1.40
C GLY A 44 52.53 -23.44 -0.54
N THR A 45 52.70 -23.73 0.74
CA THR A 45 53.59 -23.13 1.77
C THR A 45 52.93 -22.08 2.67
N SER A 46 52.62 -22.43 3.89
CA SER A 46 53.40 -22.47 5.14
C SER A 46 53.82 -21.13 5.73
N ALA A 47 53.24 -20.76 6.86
CA ALA A 47 53.96 -20.16 7.98
C ALA A 47 53.22 -20.39 9.31
N ARG A 48 53.91 -20.99 10.23
CA ARG A 48 53.58 -21.23 11.65
C ARG A 48 53.89 -19.99 12.48
N GLY A 49 53.13 -19.79 13.56
CA GLY A 49 53.49 -18.85 14.64
C GLY A 49 52.33 -18.77 15.60
N ALA A 50 52.32 -19.58 16.54
CA ALA A 50 52.82 -19.57 17.92
C ALA A 50 51.74 -19.12 18.90
N ILE A 51 51.32 -20.09 19.69
CA ILE A 51 50.51 -20.03 20.89
C ILE A 51 51.31 -19.37 22.04
N VAL A 52 50.69 -18.42 22.76
CA VAL A 52 51.07 -18.13 24.14
C VAL A 52 49.81 -18.06 24.98
N ALA A 53 49.75 -19.04 25.88
CA ALA A 53 48.80 -19.09 27.00
C ALA A 53 49.39 -18.32 28.19
N SER A 54 48.58 -17.59 28.92
CA SER A 54 48.84 -17.20 30.31
C SER A 54 47.52 -16.93 31.02
N SER A 55 47.07 -17.78 31.76
CA SER A 55 46.84 -18.13 33.16
C SER A 55 46.40 -16.97 34.08
N ASN A 56 45.22 -17.22 34.67
CA ASN A 56 44.71 -16.92 36.02
C ASN A 56 45.13 -15.61 36.73
N LYS A 57 44.11 -14.85 37.10
CA LYS A 57 43.91 -14.47 38.53
C LYS A 57 42.46 -14.11 38.80
N SER A 58 41.85 -14.96 39.65
CA SER A 58 40.68 -14.65 40.45
C SER A 58 40.99 -13.57 41.48
N LYS A 59 40.09 -12.61 41.68
CA LYS A 59 39.66 -12.14 43.02
C LYS A 59 38.68 -10.99 42.98
N GLN A 60 37.64 -11.22 43.75
CA GLN A 60 36.92 -10.33 44.65
C GLN A 60 35.69 -9.56 44.13
N LEU A 61 34.63 -10.02 44.80
CA LEU A 61 33.35 -9.37 45.01
C LEU A 61 33.51 -7.86 45.33
N GLY A 62 32.67 -7.07 44.71
CA GLY A 62 32.27 -5.73 45.13
C GLY A 62 30.85 -5.55 44.65
N GLU A 63 29.90 -5.81 45.54
CA GLU A 63 28.52 -5.34 45.41
C GLU A 63 28.56 -3.83 45.35
N LEU A 64 28.17 -3.30 44.19
CA LEU A 64 27.71 -1.90 44.04
C LEU A 64 26.37 -1.99 43.37
N GLU A 65 25.34 -1.78 44.14
CA GLU A 65 24.01 -1.45 43.70
C GLU A 65 24.09 -0.24 42.77
N ALA A 66 24.05 -0.46 41.48
CA ALA A 66 23.79 0.56 40.50
C ALA A 66 22.27 0.58 40.29
N GLU A 67 21.65 1.60 40.86
CA GLU A 67 20.27 1.99 40.54
C GLU A 67 20.05 1.91 39.03
N ALA A 68 19.20 0.99 38.62
CA ALA A 68 18.75 0.88 37.25
C ALA A 68 17.87 2.10 36.94
N VAL A 69 18.48 3.15 36.39
CA VAL A 69 17.75 4.11 35.58
C VAL A 69 17.12 3.35 34.44
N GLY A 70 15.81 3.15 34.51
CA GLY A 70 15.01 2.43 33.55
C GLY A 70 14.98 3.11 32.19
N GLY A 71 16.04 2.89 31.42
CA GLY A 71 16.00 2.99 29.99
C GLY A 71 15.30 1.74 29.46
N SER A 72 14.02 1.85 29.09
CA SER A 72 13.35 0.82 28.31
C SER A 72 14.16 0.57 27.05
N ALA A 73 15.05 -0.41 27.08
CA ALA A 73 15.68 -0.95 25.89
C ALA A 73 14.54 -1.43 25.02
N LEU A 74 14.30 -0.72 23.91
CA LEU A 74 13.37 -1.16 22.88
C LEU A 74 13.85 -2.54 22.44
N GLU A 75 13.14 -3.58 22.85
CA GLU A 75 13.36 -4.92 22.36
C GLU A 75 13.39 -4.90 20.83
N PRO A 76 14.30 -5.64 20.18
CA PRO A 76 14.36 -5.67 18.72
C PRO A 76 12.98 -5.98 18.14
N GLU A 77 12.54 -5.21 17.15
CA GLU A 77 11.20 -5.31 16.54
C GLU A 77 10.82 -6.75 16.14
N ARG A 78 11.82 -7.59 15.82
CA ARG A 78 11.63 -8.98 15.38
C ARG A 78 11.89 -10.03 16.47
N SER A 79 12.01 -9.63 17.72
CA SER A 79 12.40 -10.52 18.81
C SER A 79 11.33 -11.53 19.23
N SER A 80 10.05 -11.31 18.89
CA SER A 80 8.95 -12.16 19.35
C SER A 80 7.91 -12.47 18.27
N PRO A 81 8.00 -13.63 17.58
CA PRO A 81 6.97 -14.06 16.62
C PRO A 81 5.56 -14.12 17.22
N ARG A 82 5.45 -14.40 18.52
CA ARG A 82 4.15 -14.43 19.22
C ARG A 82 3.56 -13.04 19.33
N GLU A 83 4.35 -12.03 19.71
CA GLU A 83 3.90 -10.64 19.83
C GLU A 83 3.47 -10.04 18.48
N VAL A 84 4.22 -10.35 17.42
CA VAL A 84 3.85 -9.96 16.04
C VAL A 84 2.48 -10.54 15.67
N ARG A 85 2.25 -11.84 15.95
CA ARG A 85 0.98 -12.50 15.65
C ARG A 85 -0.17 -11.91 16.46
N GLU A 86 0.05 -11.61 17.73
CA GLU A 86 -0.95 -10.99 18.61
C GLU A 86 -1.29 -9.57 18.12
N GLU A 87 -0.30 -8.82 17.65
CA GLU A 87 -0.55 -7.48 17.08
C GLU A 87 -1.29 -7.55 15.75
N MET A 88 -0.95 -8.48 14.85
CA MET A 88 -1.70 -8.75 13.63
C MET A 88 -3.16 -9.10 13.91
N ALA A 89 -3.42 -9.93 14.93
CA ALA A 89 -4.77 -10.28 15.34
C ALA A 89 -5.57 -9.04 15.80
N ARG A 90 -4.95 -8.13 16.55
CA ARG A 90 -5.57 -6.85 16.94
C ARG A 90 -5.86 -5.94 15.74
N CYS A 91 -4.96 -5.90 14.76
CA CYS A 91 -5.19 -5.17 13.51
C CYS A 91 -6.41 -5.73 12.78
N PHE A 92 -6.48 -7.04 12.62
CA PHE A 92 -7.61 -7.71 11.99
C PHE A 92 -8.94 -7.46 12.71
N ASP A 93 -8.92 -7.51 14.06
CA ASP A 93 -10.12 -7.22 14.87
C ASP A 93 -10.60 -5.76 14.69
N LEU A 94 -9.69 -4.82 14.53
CA LEU A 94 -10.02 -3.43 14.23
C LEU A 94 -10.68 -3.30 12.85
N VAL A 95 -10.13 -3.95 11.82
CA VAL A 95 -10.72 -3.98 10.47
C VAL A 95 -12.11 -4.61 10.49
N ARG A 96 -12.28 -5.72 11.21
CA ARG A 96 -13.58 -6.40 11.33
C ARG A 96 -14.63 -5.51 11.99
N ARG A 97 -14.23 -4.70 12.97
CA ARG A 97 -15.15 -3.80 13.70
C ARG A 97 -15.54 -2.56 12.89
N LEU A 98 -14.60 -1.93 12.19
CA LEU A 98 -14.83 -0.70 11.45
C LEU A 98 -15.25 -0.92 9.99
N GLY A 99 -15.10 -2.14 9.50
CA GLY A 99 -15.35 -2.49 8.09
C GLY A 99 -14.15 -2.22 7.18
N ARG A 100 -14.09 -2.94 6.08
CA ARG A 100 -13.10 -2.75 5.00
C ARG A 100 -13.43 -1.51 4.19
N GLY A 101 -12.46 -1.04 3.39
CA GLY A 101 -12.72 0.16 2.59
C GLY A 101 -11.52 0.67 1.80
N ALA A 102 -11.43 1.98 1.68
CA ALA A 102 -10.39 2.65 0.91
C ALA A 102 -9.10 2.80 1.75
N VAL A 103 -8.01 2.21 1.27
CA VAL A 103 -6.69 2.26 1.93
C VAL A 103 -5.81 3.27 1.20
N TYR A 104 -5.32 4.27 1.93
CA TYR A 104 -4.46 5.33 1.39
C TYR A 104 -3.02 5.15 1.86
N LEU A 105 -2.12 5.01 0.90
CA LEU A 105 -0.67 4.95 1.09
C LEU A 105 -0.08 6.27 0.61
N GLY A 106 0.63 7.01 1.47
CA GLY A 106 1.11 8.34 1.08
C GLY A 106 2.15 8.92 2.03
N SER A 107 2.79 10.00 1.58
CA SER A 107 3.84 10.69 2.32
C SER A 107 3.37 11.28 3.64
N SER A 108 4.13 11.03 4.71
CA SER A 108 3.95 11.70 6.01
C SER A 108 4.55 13.11 6.05
N ARG A 109 5.24 13.56 5.00
CA ARG A 109 6.03 14.81 4.99
C ARG A 109 5.41 15.95 4.18
N VAL A 110 4.34 15.69 3.45
CA VAL A 110 3.65 16.72 2.64
C VAL A 110 2.83 17.61 3.60
N PRO A 111 3.13 18.91 3.69
CA PRO A 111 2.42 19.80 4.62
C PRO A 111 1.01 20.13 4.16
N PRO A 112 0.10 20.56 5.04
CA PRO A 112 -1.27 20.95 4.69
C PRO A 112 -1.38 22.09 3.67
N THR A 113 -0.32 22.89 3.52
CA THR A 113 -0.26 23.97 2.51
C THR A 113 0.05 23.50 1.11
N HIS A 114 0.50 22.25 0.95
CA HIS A 114 0.87 21.70 -0.36
C HIS A 114 -0.38 21.36 -1.18
N PRO A 115 -0.38 21.61 -2.52
CA PRO A 115 -1.52 21.29 -3.38
C PRO A 115 -1.98 19.84 -3.30
N HIS A 116 -1.04 18.88 -3.20
CA HIS A 116 -1.38 17.45 -3.09
C HIS A 116 -2.14 17.12 -1.81
N PHE A 117 -1.98 17.90 -0.72
CA PHE A 117 -2.77 17.70 0.49
C PHE A 117 -4.25 17.97 0.22
N LEU A 118 -4.55 19.12 -0.40
CA LEU A 118 -5.93 19.50 -0.74
C LEU A 118 -6.54 18.54 -1.77
N GLN A 119 -5.75 18.14 -2.79
CA GLN A 119 -6.20 17.15 -3.78
C GLN A 119 -6.54 15.81 -3.12
N THR A 120 -5.71 15.36 -2.19
CA THR A 120 -5.93 14.10 -1.45
C THR A 120 -7.16 14.20 -0.55
N THR A 121 -7.36 15.32 0.15
CA THR A 121 -8.56 15.55 0.98
C THR A 121 -9.83 15.46 0.13
N GLU A 122 -9.84 16.13 -1.02
CA GLU A 122 -10.94 16.10 -1.98
C GLU A 122 -11.19 14.67 -2.50
N LEU A 123 -10.13 13.98 -2.97
CA LEU A 123 -10.23 12.60 -3.46
C LEU A 123 -10.81 11.66 -2.41
N ALA A 124 -10.28 11.73 -1.19
CA ALA A 124 -10.71 10.85 -0.11
C ALA A 124 -12.17 11.10 0.30
N ARG A 125 -12.60 12.35 0.33
CA ARG A 125 -13.99 12.72 0.55
C ARG A 125 -14.91 12.11 -0.50
N GLU A 126 -14.55 12.25 -1.77
CA GLU A 126 -15.40 11.76 -2.86
C GLU A 126 -15.38 10.23 -2.97
N ILE A 127 -14.24 9.56 -2.74
CA ILE A 127 -14.19 8.09 -2.68
C ILE A 127 -15.03 7.56 -1.51
N ALA A 128 -14.91 8.17 -0.33
CA ALA A 128 -15.69 7.77 0.84
C ALA A 128 -17.20 7.89 0.62
N ARG A 129 -17.65 8.92 -0.12
CA ARG A 129 -19.05 9.07 -0.54
C ARG A 129 -19.47 8.06 -1.61
N LEU A 130 -18.64 7.90 -2.64
CA LEU A 130 -18.91 7.03 -3.80
C LEU A 130 -19.02 5.56 -3.40
N LEU A 131 -18.11 5.10 -2.56
CA LEU A 131 -18.02 3.70 -2.16
C LEU A 131 -18.78 3.39 -0.88
N ASP A 132 -19.19 4.40 -0.12
CA ASP A 132 -19.83 4.26 1.20
C ASP A 132 -19.05 3.33 2.12
N CYS A 133 -17.75 3.59 2.28
CA CYS A 133 -16.83 2.70 2.96
C CYS A 133 -15.95 3.42 3.99
N THR A 134 -15.28 2.63 4.84
CA THR A 134 -14.29 3.11 5.80
C THR A 134 -13.03 3.58 5.07
N THR A 135 -12.43 4.68 5.53
CA THR A 135 -11.12 5.14 5.07
C THR A 135 -10.03 4.64 6.00
N TRP A 136 -9.02 4.01 5.45
CA TRP A 136 -7.89 3.43 6.17
C TRP A 136 -6.57 4.09 5.78
N THR A 137 -5.73 4.41 6.76
CA THR A 137 -4.41 5.00 6.54
C THR A 137 -3.40 4.51 7.56
N GLY A 138 -2.14 4.91 7.40
CA GLY A 138 -1.11 4.75 8.44
C GLY A 138 -1.32 5.65 9.67
N ALA A 139 -2.41 6.40 9.76
CA ALA A 139 -2.74 7.32 10.86
C ALA A 139 -1.58 8.26 11.22
N GLY A 140 -0.79 8.66 10.23
CA GLY A 140 0.31 9.62 10.33
C GLY A 140 -0.05 10.97 9.72
N PRO A 141 0.87 11.95 9.77
CA PRO A 141 0.69 13.26 9.16
C PRO A 141 0.73 13.22 7.63
N GLY A 142 0.65 14.37 6.99
CA GLY A 142 0.80 14.53 5.56
C GLY A 142 -0.38 14.00 4.76
N LEU A 143 -0.13 13.26 3.69
CA LEU A 143 -1.22 12.77 2.81
C LEU A 143 -2.11 11.74 3.49
N MET A 144 -1.63 11.04 4.51
CA MET A 144 -2.46 10.18 5.36
C MET A 144 -3.49 11.00 6.13
N ASP A 145 -3.07 12.11 6.73
CA ASP A 145 -3.96 13.07 7.41
C ASP A 145 -4.94 13.72 6.44
N ALA A 146 -4.51 14.09 5.25
CA ALA A 146 -5.38 14.62 4.21
C ALA A 146 -6.53 13.64 3.86
N ALA A 147 -6.23 12.34 3.75
CA ALA A 147 -7.24 11.32 3.51
C ALA A 147 -8.21 11.17 4.70
N ILE A 148 -7.70 11.26 5.94
CA ILE A 148 -8.52 11.25 7.15
C ILE A 148 -9.48 12.45 7.15
N GLN A 149 -8.98 13.66 6.88
CA GLN A 149 -9.82 14.87 6.83
C GLN A 149 -10.93 14.75 5.77
N GLY A 150 -10.59 14.26 4.58
CA GLY A 150 -11.58 14.01 3.53
C GLY A 150 -12.69 13.04 3.95
N ALA A 151 -12.35 11.96 4.63
CA ALA A 151 -13.34 11.01 5.14
C ALA A 151 -14.22 11.61 6.25
N LEU A 152 -13.66 12.44 7.14
CA LEU A 152 -14.40 13.19 8.15
C LEU A 152 -15.39 14.15 7.50
N GLU A 153 -14.97 14.89 6.47
CA GLU A 153 -15.87 15.78 5.69
C GLU A 153 -17.02 15.00 5.01
N ALA A 154 -16.78 13.75 4.65
CA ALA A 154 -17.79 12.86 4.09
C ALA A 154 -18.71 12.25 5.16
N GLY A 155 -18.40 12.40 6.45
CA GLY A 155 -19.11 11.76 7.56
C GLY A 155 -18.99 10.23 7.56
N LYS A 156 -17.85 9.69 7.04
CA LYS A 156 -17.60 8.26 6.92
C LYS A 156 -16.61 7.76 7.98
N PRO A 157 -16.68 6.45 8.34
CA PRO A 157 -15.79 5.86 9.32
C PRO A 157 -14.33 5.95 8.90
N ILE A 158 -13.45 6.03 9.90
CA ILE A 158 -12.00 6.07 9.73
C ILE A 158 -11.37 4.97 10.55
N GLY A 159 -10.39 4.30 9.95
CA GLY A 159 -9.52 3.36 10.63
C GLY A 159 -8.05 3.69 10.35
N GLY A 160 -7.15 3.30 11.26
CA GLY A 160 -5.75 3.56 11.06
C GLY A 160 -4.80 2.65 11.84
N PHE A 161 -3.60 2.48 11.27
CA PHE A 161 -2.51 1.74 11.91
C PHE A 161 -1.28 2.63 12.04
N LYS A 162 -1.19 3.34 13.17
CA LYS A 162 -0.09 4.23 13.49
C LYS A 162 1.16 3.42 13.84
N ILE A 163 2.34 3.91 13.41
CA ILE A 163 3.61 3.37 13.91
C ILE A 163 4.15 4.25 15.03
N ALA A 164 4.80 3.64 16.04
CA ALA A 164 5.28 4.36 17.23
C ALA A 164 6.37 5.42 16.93
N LYS A 165 7.06 5.32 15.78
CA LYS A 165 8.10 6.25 15.34
C LYS A 165 7.83 6.75 13.93
N GLU A 166 6.98 7.74 13.78
CA GLU A 166 6.83 8.45 12.51
C GLU A 166 7.58 9.79 12.50
N ALA A 167 7.89 10.34 11.33
CA ALA A 167 8.59 11.63 11.21
C ALA A 167 7.66 12.79 11.61
N GLY A 168 8.21 13.78 12.32
CA GLY A 168 7.52 15.02 12.68
C GLY A 168 6.91 15.03 14.08
N GLU A 169 6.04 16.01 14.35
CA GLU A 169 5.44 16.25 15.66
C GLU A 169 4.58 15.09 16.20
N TRP A 170 4.12 14.22 15.31
CA TRP A 170 3.28 13.06 15.63
C TRP A 170 4.08 11.87 16.19
N THR A 171 5.40 11.99 16.28
CA THR A 171 6.29 10.91 16.76
C THR A 171 6.46 10.89 18.27
N SER A 172 6.28 12.03 18.95
CA SER A 172 6.47 12.15 20.38
C SER A 172 5.33 11.56 21.21
N SER A 173 4.20 11.23 20.58
CA SER A 173 3.01 10.69 21.23
C SER A 173 2.57 9.36 20.59
N ASN A 174 2.24 8.37 21.42
CA ASN A 174 1.56 7.17 20.98
C ASN A 174 0.10 7.43 20.56
N PHE A 175 -0.40 8.64 20.80
CA PHE A 175 -1.77 9.03 20.53
C PHE A 175 -1.85 9.84 19.24
N HIS A 176 -2.97 9.66 18.52
CA HIS A 176 -3.32 10.52 17.39
C HIS A 176 -3.85 11.87 17.93
N PRO A 177 -3.53 13.00 17.30
CA PRO A 177 -3.88 14.33 17.84
C PRO A 177 -5.39 14.57 17.98
N TYR A 178 -6.22 13.97 17.16
CA TYR A 178 -7.68 14.22 17.15
C TYR A 178 -8.56 12.99 16.87
N LEU A 179 -8.01 11.85 16.44
CA LEU A 179 -8.83 10.64 16.23
C LEU A 179 -9.15 9.97 17.57
N PRO A 180 -10.39 9.47 17.74
CA PRO A 180 -10.77 8.66 18.89
C PRO A 180 -9.89 7.39 18.99
N PRO A 181 -9.43 7.01 20.20
CA PRO A 181 -8.53 5.86 20.41
C PRO A 181 -9.06 4.53 19.87
N GLU A 182 -10.37 4.37 19.77
CA GLU A 182 -11.04 3.17 19.26
C GLU A 182 -10.96 3.04 17.74
N THR A 183 -10.55 4.09 17.01
CA THR A 183 -10.49 4.08 15.54
C THR A 183 -9.12 3.74 14.99
N TYR A 184 -8.09 3.68 15.82
CA TYR A 184 -6.76 3.33 15.35
C TYR A 184 -6.01 2.43 16.33
N LEU A 185 -4.95 1.80 15.86
CA LEU A 185 -4.03 1.02 16.65
C LEU A 185 -2.61 1.55 16.44
N THR A 186 -1.89 1.83 17.53
CA THR A 186 -0.45 2.10 17.45
C THR A 186 0.31 0.78 17.42
N CYS A 187 0.93 0.49 16.28
CA CYS A 187 1.68 -0.72 16.04
C CYS A 187 3.14 -0.56 16.46
N ARG A 188 3.66 -1.55 17.15
CA ARG A 188 5.09 -1.71 17.44
C ARG A 188 5.81 -2.32 16.24
N PHE A 189 5.16 -3.29 15.57
CA PHE A 189 5.71 -4.04 14.46
C PHE A 189 5.22 -3.51 13.12
N PHE A 190 6.18 -3.12 12.26
CA PHE A 190 5.87 -2.58 10.94
C PHE A 190 5.15 -3.61 10.06
N SER A 191 5.50 -4.89 10.18
CA SER A 191 4.84 -6.00 9.51
C SER A 191 3.35 -6.12 9.88
N ALA A 192 3.01 -5.98 11.17
CA ALA A 192 1.62 -6.04 11.62
C ALA A 192 0.80 -4.87 11.07
N ARG A 193 1.37 -3.65 11.06
CA ARG A 193 0.77 -2.46 10.47
C ARG A 193 0.44 -2.65 8.97
N LYS A 194 1.44 -3.10 8.19
CA LYS A 194 1.25 -3.34 6.75
C LYS A 194 0.19 -4.40 6.49
N HIS A 195 0.24 -5.50 7.24
CA HIS A 195 -0.75 -6.57 7.13
C HIS A 195 -2.17 -6.08 7.42
N GLY A 196 -2.35 -5.23 8.44
CA GLY A 196 -3.64 -4.61 8.73
C GLY A 196 -4.17 -3.73 7.60
N LEU A 197 -3.31 -2.95 6.92
CA LEU A 197 -3.70 -2.16 5.75
C LEU A 197 -4.11 -3.05 4.57
N VAL A 198 -3.39 -4.16 4.35
CA VAL A 198 -3.76 -5.14 3.32
C VAL A 198 -5.12 -5.76 3.62
N ASP A 199 -5.36 -6.21 4.87
CA ASP A 199 -6.64 -6.80 5.29
C ASP A 199 -7.82 -5.83 5.12
N ALA A 200 -7.57 -4.52 5.31
CA ALA A 200 -8.59 -3.48 5.11
C ALA A 200 -9.01 -3.31 3.65
N ALA A 201 -8.15 -3.69 2.69
CA ALA A 201 -8.42 -3.62 1.26
C ALA A 201 -9.05 -4.89 0.67
N VAL A 202 -9.06 -6.01 1.39
CA VAL A 202 -9.55 -7.30 0.90
C VAL A 202 -11.03 -7.24 0.51
N ARG A 203 -11.40 -7.94 -0.57
CA ARG A 203 -12.79 -8.13 -1.03
C ARG A 203 -13.17 -9.59 -0.92
N SER A 204 -14.05 -9.91 0.01
CA SER A 204 -14.54 -11.27 0.23
C SER A 204 -15.86 -11.55 -0.50
N ASN A 205 -16.63 -10.50 -0.80
CA ASN A 205 -17.91 -10.58 -1.48
C ASN A 205 -18.17 -9.35 -2.36
N HIS A 206 -19.21 -9.39 -3.17
CA HIS A 206 -19.56 -8.33 -4.13
C HIS A 206 -20.04 -7.03 -3.48
N THR A 207 -20.43 -7.07 -2.20
CA THR A 207 -20.84 -5.86 -1.45
C THR A 207 -19.64 -5.12 -0.88
N ASP A 208 -18.48 -5.77 -0.77
CA ASP A 208 -17.25 -5.13 -0.31
C ASP A 208 -16.79 -4.12 -1.38
N ARG A 209 -16.83 -2.85 -1.04
CA ARG A 209 -16.34 -1.76 -1.87
C ARG A 209 -15.04 -1.22 -1.28
N THR A 210 -13.94 -1.69 -1.81
CA THR A 210 -12.59 -1.34 -1.33
C THR A 210 -11.72 -0.79 -2.45
N VAL A 211 -10.66 -0.10 -2.12
CA VAL A 211 -9.66 0.38 -3.07
C VAL A 211 -8.34 0.60 -2.36
N VAL A 212 -7.23 0.34 -3.03
CA VAL A 212 -5.91 0.83 -2.61
C VAL A 212 -5.57 2.07 -3.43
N VAL A 213 -5.20 3.16 -2.75
CA VAL A 213 -4.86 4.45 -3.35
C VAL A 213 -3.44 4.79 -2.97
N ALA A 214 -2.52 4.69 -3.92
CA ALA A 214 -1.14 5.10 -3.76
C ALA A 214 -0.97 6.57 -4.18
N LEU A 215 -0.64 7.41 -3.21
CA LEU A 215 -0.39 8.83 -3.34
C LEU A 215 1.12 9.11 -3.42
N PRO A 216 1.56 10.30 -3.85
CA PRO A 216 2.97 10.66 -3.80
C PRO A 216 3.60 10.39 -2.43
N GLY A 217 4.74 9.68 -2.41
CA GLY A 217 5.37 9.30 -1.15
C GLY A 217 6.78 8.75 -1.27
N GLY A 218 7.48 8.66 -0.14
CA GLY A 218 8.85 8.19 -0.07
C GLY A 218 8.97 6.67 0.06
N ILE A 219 10.11 6.23 0.61
CA ILE A 219 10.46 4.80 0.71
C ILE A 219 9.38 3.97 1.42
N GLY A 220 8.80 4.47 2.53
CA GLY A 220 7.74 3.74 3.24
C GLY A 220 6.47 3.55 2.39
N THR A 221 6.11 4.57 1.61
CA THR A 221 4.99 4.47 0.67
C THR A 221 5.29 3.50 -0.48
N LEU A 222 6.51 3.53 -1.01
CA LEU A 222 6.95 2.61 -2.07
C LEU A 222 7.00 1.16 -1.56
N ASP A 223 7.43 0.93 -0.33
CA ASP A 223 7.43 -0.40 0.30
C ASP A 223 6.00 -0.96 0.39
N GLU A 224 5.05 -0.19 0.89
CA GLU A 224 3.63 -0.57 0.97
C GLU A 224 3.00 -0.79 -0.42
N LEU A 225 3.35 0.08 -1.39
CA LEU A 225 2.89 -0.01 -2.77
C LEU A 225 3.36 -1.31 -3.44
N PHE A 226 4.67 -1.59 -3.39
CA PHE A 226 5.22 -2.78 -4.03
C PHE A 226 4.81 -4.08 -3.32
N GLU A 227 4.68 -4.07 -1.99
CA GLU A 227 4.12 -5.22 -1.27
C GLU A 227 2.70 -5.52 -1.74
N THR A 228 1.83 -4.51 -1.81
CA THR A 228 0.45 -4.67 -2.25
C THR A 228 0.38 -5.17 -3.69
N MET A 229 1.20 -4.60 -4.59
CA MET A 229 1.32 -5.07 -5.98
C MET A 229 1.71 -6.53 -6.06
N ALA A 230 2.76 -6.92 -5.34
CA ALA A 230 3.24 -8.31 -5.34
C ALA A 230 2.18 -9.27 -4.79
N LEU A 231 1.44 -8.87 -3.75
CA LEU A 231 0.35 -9.68 -3.21
C LEU A 231 -0.80 -9.85 -4.21
N ILE A 232 -1.13 -8.82 -4.98
CA ILE A 232 -2.14 -8.89 -6.05
C ILE A 232 -1.65 -9.80 -7.17
N GLN A 233 -0.43 -9.59 -7.67
CA GLN A 233 0.20 -10.35 -8.74
C GLN A 233 0.26 -11.85 -8.43
N LEU A 234 0.63 -12.19 -7.20
CA LEU A 234 0.77 -13.57 -6.75
C LEU A 234 -0.55 -14.19 -6.27
N GLU A 235 -1.66 -13.49 -6.37
CA GLU A 235 -2.97 -13.90 -5.82
C GLU A 235 -2.90 -14.23 -4.33
N ARG A 236 -2.06 -13.50 -3.57
CA ARG A 236 -1.80 -13.68 -2.13
C ARG A 236 -2.36 -12.58 -1.24
N ILE A 237 -3.06 -11.61 -1.82
CA ILE A 237 -3.71 -10.54 -1.05
C ILE A 237 -4.84 -11.06 -0.13
N GLY A 238 -5.28 -12.31 -0.35
CA GLY A 238 -6.36 -12.92 0.43
C GLY A 238 -7.76 -12.50 0.01
N SER A 239 -7.89 -11.86 -1.15
CA SER A 239 -9.17 -11.40 -1.69
C SER A 239 -9.81 -12.46 -2.59
N ALA A 240 -11.13 -12.66 -2.44
CA ALA A 240 -11.89 -13.52 -3.34
C ALA A 240 -12.25 -12.83 -4.67
N LEU A 241 -12.23 -11.51 -4.69
CA LEU A 241 -12.56 -10.66 -5.83
C LEU A 241 -11.43 -9.66 -6.12
N PRO A 242 -11.29 -9.19 -7.36
CA PRO A 242 -10.29 -8.18 -7.69
C PRO A 242 -10.41 -6.92 -6.82
N VAL A 243 -9.27 -6.42 -6.35
CA VAL A 243 -9.16 -5.16 -5.59
C VAL A 243 -8.66 -4.09 -6.54
N PRO A 244 -9.41 -2.99 -6.76
CA PRO A 244 -8.90 -1.88 -7.56
C PRO A 244 -7.72 -1.21 -6.86
N PHE A 245 -6.66 -0.95 -7.64
CA PHE A 245 -5.46 -0.28 -7.15
C PHE A 245 -5.18 0.95 -8.02
N LEU A 246 -5.20 2.12 -7.41
CA LEU A 246 -4.96 3.42 -8.07
C LEU A 246 -3.57 3.93 -7.75
N LEU A 247 -2.84 4.38 -8.76
CA LEU A 247 -1.59 5.13 -8.62
C LEU A 247 -1.85 6.59 -9.01
N LEU A 248 -1.86 7.50 -8.05
CA LEU A 248 -2.09 8.93 -8.28
C LEU A 248 -0.78 9.60 -8.70
N ASN A 249 -0.65 9.86 -9.99
CA ASN A 249 0.53 10.45 -10.61
C ASN A 249 0.44 11.99 -10.63
N TYR A 250 0.05 12.61 -9.53
CA TYR A 250 -0.02 14.06 -9.40
C TYR A 250 1.28 14.73 -9.83
N ASP A 251 1.20 15.72 -10.70
CA ASP A 251 2.34 16.47 -11.25
C ASP A 251 3.46 15.56 -11.78
N SER A 252 3.08 14.40 -12.37
CA SER A 252 4.03 13.41 -12.91
C SER A 252 5.00 12.84 -11.88
N TYR A 253 4.61 12.82 -10.59
CA TYR A 253 5.46 12.36 -9.50
C TYR A 253 6.06 10.96 -9.72
N TYR A 254 5.26 10.04 -10.25
CA TYR A 254 5.66 8.66 -10.48
C TYR A 254 6.21 8.37 -11.88
N SER A 255 6.35 9.39 -12.76
CA SER A 255 6.77 9.17 -14.16
C SER A 255 8.09 8.43 -14.28
N LYS A 256 9.10 8.76 -13.45
CA LYS A 256 10.39 8.06 -13.45
C LYS A 256 10.31 6.61 -12.96
N LEU A 257 9.41 6.33 -12.01
CA LEU A 257 9.13 4.96 -11.57
C LEU A 257 8.47 4.15 -12.69
N LEU A 258 7.51 4.75 -13.39
CA LEU A 258 6.82 4.11 -14.51
C LEU A 258 7.77 3.85 -15.68
N GLU A 259 8.67 4.79 -15.99
CA GLU A 259 9.75 4.60 -16.97
C GLU A 259 10.65 3.42 -16.57
N PHE A 260 11.11 3.38 -15.32
CA PHE A 260 11.94 2.27 -14.82
C PHE A 260 11.23 0.91 -14.92
N LEU A 261 9.93 0.85 -14.63
CA LEU A 261 9.16 -0.40 -14.78
C LEU A 261 8.99 -0.81 -16.25
N ASN A 262 8.95 0.14 -17.19
CA ASN A 262 9.01 -0.16 -18.61
C ASN A 262 10.37 -0.73 -19.01
N ASP A 263 11.48 -0.17 -18.50
CA ASP A 263 12.83 -0.73 -18.71
C ASP A 263 12.93 -2.17 -18.17
N CYS A 264 12.27 -2.46 -17.05
CA CYS A 264 12.18 -3.82 -16.52
C CYS A 264 11.48 -4.80 -17.47
N GLN A 265 10.48 -4.34 -18.24
CA GLN A 265 9.85 -5.15 -19.28
C GLN A 265 10.81 -5.40 -20.45
N GLU A 266 11.55 -4.38 -20.88
CA GLU A 266 12.55 -4.52 -21.96
C GLU A 266 13.69 -5.48 -21.55
N TRP A 267 14.09 -5.46 -20.28
CA TRP A 267 15.08 -6.40 -19.72
C TRP A 267 14.52 -7.80 -19.49
N GLY A 268 13.21 -7.99 -19.58
CA GLY A 268 12.54 -9.27 -19.36
C GLY A 268 12.45 -9.70 -17.89
N THR A 269 12.64 -8.77 -16.94
CA THR A 269 12.46 -9.00 -15.50
C THR A 269 11.00 -8.88 -15.06
N VAL A 270 10.20 -8.24 -15.90
CA VAL A 270 8.73 -8.12 -15.79
C VAL A 270 8.12 -8.50 -17.13
N SER A 271 7.00 -9.21 -17.12
CA SER A 271 6.33 -9.63 -18.36
C SER A 271 5.61 -8.44 -19.04
N PRO A 272 5.50 -8.42 -20.38
CA PRO A 272 4.75 -7.37 -21.07
C PRO A 272 3.31 -7.23 -20.57
N GLY A 273 2.92 -6.02 -20.19
CA GLY A 273 1.59 -5.71 -19.68
C GLY A 273 1.31 -6.15 -18.23
N GLU A 274 2.24 -6.82 -17.58
CA GLU A 274 2.09 -7.31 -16.21
C GLU A 274 1.82 -6.16 -15.24
N VAL A 275 2.69 -5.15 -15.21
CA VAL A 275 2.54 -3.99 -14.32
C VAL A 275 1.26 -3.21 -14.63
N ALA A 276 0.95 -2.99 -15.90
CA ALA A 276 -0.24 -2.27 -16.31
C ALA A 276 -1.56 -2.97 -15.89
N SER A 277 -1.53 -4.29 -15.67
CA SER A 277 -2.69 -5.05 -15.20
C SER A 277 -2.92 -4.97 -13.70
N LEU A 278 -1.92 -4.51 -12.91
CA LEU A 278 -1.98 -4.51 -11.45
C LEU A 278 -2.59 -3.24 -10.88
N TRP A 279 -2.50 -2.12 -11.60
CA TRP A 279 -2.99 -0.84 -11.15
C TRP A 279 -3.57 0.01 -12.28
N LYS A 280 -4.34 1.02 -11.90
CA LYS A 280 -4.76 2.12 -12.78
C LYS A 280 -3.94 3.36 -12.41
N VAL A 281 -3.13 3.86 -13.34
CA VAL A 281 -2.47 5.17 -13.20
C VAL A 281 -3.48 6.26 -13.48
N CYS A 282 -3.57 7.25 -12.59
CA CYS A 282 -4.48 8.39 -12.72
C CYS A 282 -3.70 9.69 -12.51
N ASP A 283 -3.82 10.63 -13.43
CA ASP A 283 -3.16 11.93 -13.33
C ASP A 283 -3.93 12.92 -12.45
N GLY A 284 -5.18 12.58 -12.06
CA GLY A 284 -6.00 13.44 -11.21
C GLY A 284 -7.22 12.73 -10.61
N ASN A 285 -7.90 13.47 -9.71
CA ASN A 285 -9.03 12.97 -8.94
C ASN A 285 -10.20 12.51 -9.81
N GLN A 286 -10.50 13.25 -10.89
CA GLN A 286 -11.61 12.94 -11.78
C GLN A 286 -11.44 11.55 -12.40
N GLU A 287 -10.26 11.24 -12.94
CA GLU A 287 -9.97 9.97 -13.58
C GLU A 287 -10.07 8.81 -12.59
N ALA A 288 -9.56 9.01 -11.36
CA ALA A 288 -9.63 8.02 -10.29
C ALA A 288 -11.09 7.69 -9.90
N LEU A 289 -11.93 8.72 -9.77
CA LEU A 289 -13.34 8.56 -9.41
C LEU A 289 -14.16 7.91 -10.53
N GLU A 290 -13.91 8.30 -11.78
CA GLU A 290 -14.56 7.69 -12.95
C GLU A 290 -14.21 6.19 -13.06
N TYR A 291 -12.92 5.86 -12.92
CA TYR A 291 -12.49 4.46 -12.92
C TYR A 291 -13.19 3.64 -11.82
N LEU A 292 -13.26 4.15 -10.59
CA LEU A 292 -13.93 3.45 -9.50
C LEU A 292 -15.44 3.32 -9.73
N ALA A 293 -16.08 4.35 -10.27
CA ALA A 293 -17.49 4.31 -10.60
C ALA A 293 -17.81 3.26 -11.68
N GLU A 294 -16.94 3.12 -12.66
CA GLU A 294 -17.04 2.08 -13.69
C GLU A 294 -16.77 0.69 -13.10
N PHE A 295 -15.70 0.55 -12.33
CA PHE A 295 -15.32 -0.71 -11.69
C PHE A 295 -16.44 -1.28 -10.81
N TYR A 296 -17.14 -0.42 -10.06
CA TYR A 296 -18.23 -0.80 -9.17
C TYR A 296 -19.63 -0.68 -9.81
N ASN A 297 -19.70 -0.38 -11.10
CA ASN A 297 -20.97 -0.18 -11.84
C ASN A 297 -21.91 0.83 -11.14
N VAL A 298 -21.34 1.94 -10.63
CA VAL A 298 -22.13 2.99 -10.00
C VAL A 298 -22.95 3.72 -11.06
N PRO A 299 -24.30 3.87 -10.91
CA PRO A 299 -25.12 4.56 -11.87
C PRO A 299 -24.68 6.00 -12.11
N THR A 300 -24.75 6.50 -13.34
CA THR A 300 -24.33 7.86 -13.72
C THR A 300 -25.03 8.94 -12.87
N ALA A 301 -26.30 8.74 -12.53
CA ALA A 301 -27.04 9.65 -11.67
C ALA A 301 -26.46 9.81 -10.24
N GLN A 302 -25.65 8.86 -9.79
CA GLN A 302 -24.99 8.87 -8.48
C GLN A 302 -23.54 9.38 -8.54
N ARG A 303 -23.01 9.69 -9.75
CA ARG A 303 -21.64 10.14 -9.96
C ARG A 303 -21.51 11.67 -9.82
N ASN A 304 -21.98 12.23 -8.73
CA ASN A 304 -21.95 13.67 -8.46
C ASN A 304 -20.71 14.05 -7.66
N TYR A 305 -19.55 14.13 -8.32
CA TYR A 305 -18.29 14.50 -7.66
C TYR A 305 -18.16 16.02 -7.50
N GLN A 306 -17.80 16.45 -6.28
CA GLN A 306 -17.50 17.85 -6.00
C GLN A 306 -15.99 18.10 -6.13
N ILE A 307 -15.50 18.19 -7.36
CA ILE A 307 -14.09 18.48 -7.63
C ILE A 307 -13.94 19.96 -7.94
N SER A 308 -13.09 20.63 -7.17
CA SER A 308 -12.86 22.07 -7.29
C SER A 308 -12.07 22.42 -8.55
N PRO A 309 -12.60 23.23 -9.48
CA PRO A 309 -11.85 23.67 -10.65
C PRO A 309 -10.60 24.49 -10.29
N GLN A 310 -10.59 25.12 -9.10
CA GLN A 310 -9.52 25.98 -8.61
C GLN A 310 -8.22 25.22 -8.25
N LEU A 311 -8.28 23.92 -7.98
CA LEU A 311 -7.07 23.12 -7.76
C LEU A 311 -6.23 23.00 -9.04
N LYS A 312 -6.85 22.94 -10.21
CA LYS A 312 -6.14 22.94 -11.51
C LYS A 312 -5.32 24.21 -11.75
N GLN A 313 -5.78 25.37 -11.30
CA GLN A 313 -5.08 26.65 -11.53
C GLN A 313 -3.91 26.90 -10.55
N ARG A 314 -3.98 26.39 -9.30
CA ARG A 314 -2.89 26.52 -8.33
C ARG A 314 -1.68 25.64 -8.66
N ILE A 315 -1.91 24.48 -9.26
CA ILE A 315 -0.85 23.55 -9.69
C ILE A 315 0.04 24.22 -10.76
N THR A 316 -0.58 24.93 -11.73
CA THR A 316 0.15 25.64 -12.81
C THR A 316 1.05 26.76 -12.27
N SER A 317 0.73 27.39 -11.14
CA SER A 317 1.51 28.48 -10.56
C SER A 317 2.72 28.00 -9.74
N TYR A 318 2.72 26.76 -9.23
CA TYR A 318 3.87 26.18 -8.52
C TYR A 318 4.91 25.57 -9.48
N ALA A 319 4.49 25.16 -10.68
CA ALA A 319 5.40 24.63 -11.70
C ALA A 319 6.20 25.69 -12.45
N THR A 320 5.87 26.98 -12.29
CA THR A 320 6.51 28.12 -12.96
C THR A 320 7.29 29.04 -12.04
N GLY A 321 7.46 28.73 -10.78
CA GLY A 321 8.28 29.43 -9.78
C GLY A 321 9.40 28.54 -9.26
#